data_182eadef4c903ecf63cb43e4474daa5a
#
_entry.id   182eadef4c903ecf63cb43e4474daa5a
#
_cell.length_a   1.000
_cell.length_b   1.000
_cell.length_c   1.000
_cell.angle_alpha   90.00
_cell.angle_beta   90.00
_cell.angle_gamma   90.00
#
_symmetry.space_group_name_H-M   'P 1'
#
loop_
_entity.id
_entity.type
_entity.pdbx_description
1 polymer ?
#
loop_
_entity_poly.entity_id
_entity_poly.type
_entity_poly.pdbx_seq_one_letter_code
_entity_poly.pdbx_strand_id
1 'polypeptide(L)'
;HCLSSAASDVYKRQPSHFVSPAEAIHGDLGMIKKEDVLLIVSNSGETMELIQVIPSVKRKGIPIIGLIGKQNSTLSKEADIFLDVSVEKEACTLDLAPTASTTATLAMGDALAIALLEVRGFNKKDFAELHPGGMLGKRLLLTIDQLSHKGDAIPFTHIKSSIKDALFNISELSLIHI
;
A
#
# COMPACT_ATOMS: atom_id res chain seq x y z
N HIS A 1 4.66 -1.94 -13.72
CA HIS A 1 4.87 -2.18 -12.30
C HIS A 1 3.72 -1.60 -11.51
N CYS A 2 3.04 -2.48 -10.87
CA CYS A 2 1.95 -2.20 -9.97
C CYS A 2 2.51 -1.41 -8.78
N LEU A 3 2.64 -0.09 -8.92
CA LEU A 3 2.88 0.78 -7.82
C LEU A 3 1.76 0.60 -6.84
N SER A 4 2.04 -0.29 -5.93
CA SER A 4 1.25 -0.53 -4.75
C SER A 4 -0.28 -0.60 -4.99
N SER A 5 -0.73 -1.32 -6.04
CA SER A 5 -2.09 -1.86 -5.97
C SER A 5 -2.24 -2.59 -4.64
N ALA A 6 -1.20 -3.30 -4.19
CA ALA A 6 -1.14 -3.90 -2.87
C ALA A 6 -1.25 -2.88 -1.74
N ALA A 7 -0.54 -1.75 -1.78
CA ALA A 7 -0.70 -0.71 -0.75
C ALA A 7 -2.07 -0.03 -0.83
N SER A 8 -2.60 0.20 -2.04
CA SER A 8 -3.97 0.68 -2.21
C SER A 8 -4.99 -0.31 -1.66
N ASP A 9 -4.83 -1.58 -1.96
CA ASP A 9 -5.75 -2.64 -1.56
C ASP A 9 -5.72 -2.88 -0.05
N VAL A 10 -4.53 -3.09 0.52
CA VAL A 10 -4.35 -3.41 1.93
C VAL A 10 -4.67 -2.22 2.84
N TYR A 11 -4.09 -1.04 2.56
CA TYR A 11 -4.24 0.11 3.46
C TYR A 11 -5.55 0.87 3.28
N LYS A 12 -6.17 0.79 2.11
CA LYS A 12 -7.39 1.57 1.82
C LYS A 12 -8.68 0.79 1.91
N ARG A 13 -8.61 -0.54 2.15
CA ARG A 13 -9.79 -1.42 2.20
C ARG A 13 -10.66 -1.32 0.94
N GLN A 14 -10.02 -1.14 -0.22
CA GLN A 14 -10.70 -1.13 -1.51
C GLN A 14 -9.91 -1.95 -2.51
N PRO A 15 -10.55 -2.77 -3.33
CA PRO A 15 -9.88 -3.52 -4.39
C PRO A 15 -9.13 -2.57 -5.34
N SER A 16 -7.90 -2.94 -5.70
CA SER A 16 -7.10 -2.22 -6.67
C SER A 16 -6.45 -3.24 -7.60
N HIS A 17 -6.75 -3.14 -8.88
CA HIS A 17 -6.31 -4.08 -9.89
C HIS A 17 -5.46 -3.37 -10.95
N PHE A 18 -4.40 -4.02 -11.37
CA PHE A 18 -3.66 -3.59 -12.54
C PHE A 18 -4.35 -4.12 -13.79
N VAL A 19 -4.58 -3.22 -14.76
CA VAL A 19 -5.09 -3.56 -16.08
C VAL A 19 -4.05 -3.15 -17.11
N SER A 20 -3.54 -4.10 -17.88
CA SER A 20 -2.67 -3.81 -19.01
C SER A 20 -3.48 -3.09 -20.10
N PRO A 21 -3.03 -1.92 -20.59
CA PRO A 21 -3.77 -1.24 -21.68
C PRO A 21 -3.91 -2.09 -22.93
N ALA A 22 -2.89 -2.89 -23.25
CA ALA A 22 -2.94 -3.80 -24.41
C ALA A 22 -4.02 -4.90 -24.24
N GLU A 23 -4.14 -5.48 -23.06
CA GLU A 23 -5.15 -6.51 -22.77
C GLU A 23 -6.55 -5.88 -22.60
N ALA A 24 -6.61 -4.63 -22.13
CA ALA A 24 -7.86 -3.91 -21.93
C ALA A 24 -8.68 -3.82 -23.23
N ILE A 25 -8.05 -3.54 -24.36
CA ILE A 25 -8.73 -3.49 -25.67
C ILE A 25 -9.18 -4.85 -26.17
N HIS A 26 -8.67 -5.94 -25.61
CA HIS A 26 -9.02 -7.34 -25.96
C HIS A 26 -10.01 -7.99 -24.99
N GLY A 27 -10.53 -7.27 -24.00
CA GLY A 27 -11.60 -7.78 -23.14
C GLY A 27 -11.50 -7.42 -21.66
N ASP A 28 -10.29 -7.13 -21.14
CA ASP A 28 -10.07 -6.83 -19.72
C ASP A 28 -10.76 -5.55 -19.22
N LEU A 29 -11.25 -4.70 -20.14
CA LEU A 29 -12.19 -3.62 -19.80
C LEU A 29 -13.47 -4.10 -19.11
N GLY A 30 -13.78 -5.41 -19.22
CA GLY A 30 -14.87 -6.03 -18.46
C GLY A 30 -14.66 -6.05 -16.97
N MET A 31 -13.40 -5.99 -16.50
CA MET A 31 -13.05 -5.93 -15.08
C MET A 31 -13.43 -4.58 -14.44
N ILE A 32 -13.47 -3.51 -15.23
CA ILE A 32 -13.71 -2.15 -14.73
C ILE A 32 -15.22 -1.90 -14.63
N LYS A 33 -15.68 -1.61 -13.42
CA LYS A 33 -17.07 -1.34 -13.08
C LYS A 33 -17.34 0.17 -13.10
N LYS A 34 -18.62 0.53 -13.14
CA LYS A 34 -19.06 1.93 -13.17
C LYS A 34 -18.65 2.71 -11.90
N GLU A 35 -18.54 2.02 -10.78
CA GLU A 35 -18.19 2.60 -9.47
C GLU A 35 -16.68 2.75 -9.26
N ASP A 36 -15.88 2.26 -10.21
CA ASP A 36 -14.42 2.34 -10.12
C ASP A 36 -13.90 3.71 -10.57
N VAL A 37 -12.65 3.97 -10.26
CA VAL A 37 -11.86 5.09 -10.77
C VAL A 37 -10.67 4.52 -11.54
N LEU A 38 -10.46 4.99 -12.75
CA LEU A 38 -9.30 4.59 -13.55
C LEU A 38 -8.11 5.52 -13.26
N LEU A 39 -7.01 4.95 -12.79
CA LEU A 39 -5.74 5.65 -12.67
C LEU A 39 -4.84 5.30 -13.86
N ILE A 40 -4.51 6.27 -14.69
CA ILE A 40 -3.61 6.10 -15.83
C ILE A 40 -2.24 6.72 -15.54
N VAL A 41 -1.18 6.07 -16.03
CA VAL A 41 0.21 6.53 -15.87
C VAL A 41 0.86 6.61 -17.24
N SER A 42 1.34 7.79 -17.60
CA SER A 42 2.04 8.00 -18.88
C SER A 42 2.98 9.20 -18.80
N ASN A 43 4.28 8.99 -19.01
CA ASN A 43 5.24 10.08 -19.02
C ASN A 43 5.03 11.02 -20.23
N SER A 44 4.87 10.48 -21.43
CA SER A 44 4.63 11.26 -22.64
C SER A 44 3.20 11.84 -22.73
N GLY A 45 2.24 11.20 -22.07
CA GLY A 45 0.81 11.49 -22.23
C GLY A 45 0.25 11.14 -23.62
N GLU A 46 1.02 10.41 -24.45
CA GLU A 46 0.67 10.03 -25.83
C GLU A 46 0.77 8.52 -26.04
N THR A 47 0.65 7.73 -24.97
CA THR A 47 0.66 6.27 -25.03
C THR A 47 -0.56 5.78 -25.80
N MET A 48 -0.37 5.23 -26.99
CA MET A 48 -1.45 4.89 -27.93
C MET A 48 -2.43 3.86 -27.35
N GLU A 49 -1.93 2.87 -26.63
CA GLU A 49 -2.75 1.83 -26.01
C GLU A 49 -3.70 2.43 -24.96
N LEU A 50 -3.26 3.42 -24.20
CA LEU A 50 -4.11 4.15 -23.27
C LEU A 50 -5.13 5.00 -24.01
N ILE A 51 -4.71 5.74 -25.04
CA ILE A 51 -5.61 6.59 -25.85
C ILE A 51 -6.75 5.77 -26.45
N GLN A 52 -6.49 4.55 -26.89
CA GLN A 52 -7.50 3.64 -27.44
C GLN A 52 -8.53 3.17 -26.40
N VAL A 53 -8.14 3.07 -25.13
CA VAL A 53 -9.00 2.63 -24.03
C VAL A 53 -9.94 3.74 -23.55
N ILE A 54 -9.50 5.00 -23.58
CA ILE A 54 -10.22 6.17 -23.03
C ILE A 54 -11.68 6.28 -23.52
N PRO A 55 -12.00 6.18 -24.81
CA PRO A 55 -13.39 6.31 -25.27
C PRO A 55 -14.34 5.29 -24.64
N SER A 56 -13.85 4.08 -24.41
CA SER A 56 -14.66 3.02 -23.78
C SER A 56 -14.90 3.28 -22.30
N VAL A 57 -13.88 3.78 -21.60
CA VAL A 57 -13.96 4.16 -20.17
C VAL A 57 -14.94 5.33 -20.00
N LYS A 58 -14.83 6.35 -20.83
CA LYS A 58 -15.73 7.52 -20.82
C LYS A 58 -17.18 7.15 -21.10
N ARG A 59 -17.45 6.24 -22.04
CA ARG A 59 -18.81 5.73 -22.30
C ARG A 59 -19.44 5.04 -21.08
N LYS A 60 -18.61 4.42 -20.21
CA LYS A 60 -19.07 3.83 -18.95
C LYS A 60 -19.27 4.87 -17.85
N GLY A 61 -18.86 6.13 -18.04
CA GLY A 61 -18.90 7.19 -17.04
C GLY A 61 -17.94 7.01 -15.89
N ILE A 62 -16.81 6.36 -16.13
CA ILE A 62 -15.78 6.06 -15.12
C ILE A 62 -14.83 7.24 -15.05
N PRO A 63 -14.62 7.86 -13.87
CA PRO A 63 -13.67 8.95 -13.68
C PRO A 63 -12.23 8.51 -13.96
N ILE A 64 -11.46 9.40 -14.59
CA ILE A 64 -10.06 9.15 -14.97
C ILE A 64 -9.14 10.11 -14.23
N ILE A 65 -8.20 9.57 -13.47
CA ILE A 65 -7.09 10.30 -12.87
C ILE A 65 -5.82 10.00 -13.64
N GLY A 66 -5.15 11.02 -14.17
CA GLY A 66 -3.92 10.87 -14.94
C GLY A 66 -2.68 11.32 -14.16
N LEU A 67 -1.73 10.42 -13.92
CA LEU A 67 -0.35 10.75 -13.53
C LEU A 67 0.47 10.90 -14.81
N ILE A 68 0.63 12.13 -15.28
CA ILE A 68 1.14 12.37 -16.63
C ILE A 68 2.28 13.37 -16.58
N GLY A 69 3.37 13.05 -17.27
CA GLY A 69 4.57 13.89 -17.30
C GLY A 69 4.49 15.06 -18.31
N LYS A 70 3.42 15.17 -19.10
CA LYS A 70 3.27 16.23 -20.11
C LYS A 70 1.91 16.88 -20.08
N GLN A 71 1.84 18.13 -19.63
CA GLN A 71 0.61 18.87 -19.38
C GLN A 71 -0.30 19.05 -20.62
N ASN A 72 0.26 19.28 -21.79
CA ASN A 72 -0.52 19.56 -23.02
C ASN A 72 -0.65 18.33 -23.93
N SER A 73 -0.66 17.15 -23.36
CA SER A 73 -0.80 15.88 -24.07
C SER A 73 -2.26 15.48 -24.28
N THR A 74 -2.49 14.48 -25.13
CA THR A 74 -3.82 13.91 -25.36
C THR A 74 -4.41 13.37 -24.07
N LEU A 75 -3.66 12.54 -23.32
CA LEU A 75 -4.15 11.93 -22.09
C LEU A 75 -4.39 12.95 -20.98
N SER A 76 -3.61 14.04 -20.90
CA SER A 76 -3.83 15.09 -19.91
C SER A 76 -5.15 15.85 -20.12
N LYS A 77 -5.57 16.00 -21.37
CA LYS A 77 -6.84 16.64 -21.74
C LYS A 77 -8.04 15.70 -21.54
N GLU A 78 -7.81 14.40 -21.65
CA GLU A 78 -8.84 13.37 -21.51
C GLU A 78 -9.08 12.96 -20.05
N ALA A 79 -8.12 13.19 -19.15
CA ALA A 79 -8.26 12.92 -17.72
C ALA A 79 -9.19 13.94 -17.05
N ASP A 80 -10.07 13.46 -16.15
CA ASP A 80 -10.92 14.32 -15.33
C ASP A 80 -10.10 15.04 -14.25
N ILE A 81 -9.04 14.38 -13.76
CA ILE A 81 -8.06 14.94 -12.82
C ILE A 81 -6.66 14.68 -13.38
N PHE A 82 -5.91 15.73 -13.59
CA PHE A 82 -4.52 15.70 -14.02
C PHE A 82 -3.60 15.94 -12.83
N LEU A 83 -2.70 14.99 -12.55
CA LEU A 83 -1.63 15.09 -11.58
C LEU A 83 -0.30 15.16 -12.32
N ASP A 84 0.36 16.28 -12.22
CA ASP A 84 1.62 16.56 -12.92
C ASP A 84 2.77 15.77 -12.25
N VAL A 85 3.38 14.88 -13.01
CA VAL A 85 4.57 14.12 -12.64
C VAL A 85 5.74 14.42 -13.58
N SER A 86 5.70 15.59 -14.22
CA SER A 86 6.78 16.02 -15.11
C SER A 86 8.10 16.17 -14.37
N VAL A 87 9.18 15.91 -15.10
CA VAL A 87 10.56 16.13 -14.65
C VAL A 87 11.29 16.94 -15.71
N GLU A 88 12.24 17.75 -15.28
CA GLU A 88 13.02 18.58 -16.19
C GLU A 88 13.88 17.73 -17.12
N LYS A 89 14.50 16.66 -16.56
CA LYS A 89 15.32 15.70 -17.32
C LYS A 89 15.41 14.37 -16.57
N GLU A 90 15.74 13.33 -17.32
CA GLU A 90 16.09 12.04 -16.71
C GLU A 90 17.49 12.05 -16.10
N ALA A 91 17.73 11.20 -15.09
CA ALA A 91 19.07 11.06 -14.48
C ALA A 91 20.07 10.31 -15.39
N CYS A 92 19.58 9.68 -16.45
CA CYS A 92 20.41 9.04 -17.47
C CYS A 92 21.20 10.09 -18.26
N THR A 93 22.49 9.83 -18.53
CA THR A 93 23.36 10.73 -19.29
C THR A 93 22.86 11.03 -20.71
N LEU A 94 22.06 10.12 -21.27
CA LEU A 94 21.45 10.26 -22.60
C LEU A 94 20.03 10.85 -22.54
N ASP A 95 19.51 11.11 -21.36
CA ASP A 95 18.13 11.59 -21.14
C ASP A 95 17.03 10.67 -21.76
N LEU A 96 17.32 9.38 -21.88
CA LEU A 96 16.43 8.40 -22.53
C LEU A 96 15.85 7.37 -21.59
N ALA A 97 16.62 6.90 -20.61
CA ALA A 97 16.17 5.87 -19.69
C ALA A 97 15.29 6.45 -18.59
N PRO A 98 14.07 5.95 -18.40
CA PRO A 98 13.18 6.42 -17.35
C PRO A 98 13.81 6.22 -15.96
N THR A 99 14.02 7.29 -15.23
CA THR A 99 14.65 7.32 -13.91
C THR A 99 13.99 8.36 -13.01
N ALA A 100 14.21 9.64 -13.27
CA ALA A 100 13.57 10.73 -12.53
C ALA A 100 12.06 10.72 -12.72
N SER A 101 11.56 10.48 -13.94
CA SER A 101 10.11 10.39 -14.24
C SER A 101 9.43 9.24 -13.49
N THR A 102 10.06 8.07 -13.45
CA THR A 102 9.52 6.93 -12.69
C THR A 102 9.51 7.20 -11.19
N THR A 103 10.54 7.83 -10.67
CA THR A 103 10.63 8.22 -9.26
C THR A 103 9.56 9.25 -8.89
N ALA A 104 9.36 10.28 -9.73
CA ALA A 104 8.30 11.28 -9.53
C ALA A 104 6.90 10.64 -9.54
N THR A 105 6.66 9.72 -10.47
CA THR A 105 5.40 8.97 -10.55
C THR A 105 5.16 8.11 -9.30
N LEU A 106 6.21 7.44 -8.81
CA LEU A 106 6.16 6.67 -7.55
C LEU A 106 5.79 7.56 -6.37
N ALA A 107 6.50 8.67 -6.20
CA ALA A 107 6.26 9.62 -5.12
C ALA A 107 4.85 10.21 -5.16
N MET A 108 4.33 10.53 -6.34
CA MET A 108 2.95 11.00 -6.51
C MET A 108 1.94 9.92 -6.15
N GLY A 109 2.19 8.68 -6.55
CA GLY A 109 1.35 7.53 -6.17
C GLY A 109 1.29 7.31 -4.67
N ASP A 110 2.43 7.40 -4.00
CA ASP A 110 2.51 7.30 -2.53
C ASP A 110 1.79 8.47 -1.86
N ALA A 111 1.98 9.70 -2.34
CA ALA A 111 1.28 10.87 -1.81
C ALA A 111 -0.24 10.73 -1.94
N LEU A 112 -0.74 10.27 -3.09
CA LEU A 112 -2.15 9.97 -3.29
C LEU A 112 -2.65 8.88 -2.34
N ALA A 113 -1.83 7.85 -2.12
CA ALA A 113 -2.14 6.77 -1.19
C ALA A 113 -2.30 7.28 0.23
N ILE A 114 -1.37 8.11 0.71
CA ILE A 114 -1.40 8.70 2.05
C ILE A 114 -2.57 9.67 2.22
N ALA A 115 -2.82 10.52 1.23
CA ALA A 115 -3.98 11.43 1.25
C ALA A 115 -5.31 10.65 1.40
N LEU A 116 -5.44 9.52 0.69
CA LEU A 116 -6.62 8.67 0.82
C LEU A 116 -6.72 7.96 2.18
N LEU A 117 -5.59 7.58 2.81
CA LEU A 117 -5.58 7.06 4.18
C LEU A 117 -6.11 8.09 5.17
N GLU A 118 -5.65 9.34 5.07
CA GLU A 118 -6.08 10.43 5.95
C GLU A 118 -7.57 10.72 5.80
N VAL A 119 -8.05 10.87 4.58
CA VAL A 119 -9.48 11.11 4.30
C VAL A 119 -10.37 9.99 4.85
N ARG A 120 -9.89 8.74 4.86
CA ARG A 120 -10.62 7.58 5.39
C ARG A 120 -10.47 7.38 6.90
N GLY A 121 -9.67 8.20 7.57
CA GLY A 121 -9.42 8.07 9.01
C GLY A 121 -8.72 6.78 9.41
N PHE A 122 -7.90 6.19 8.49
CA PHE A 122 -7.15 4.97 8.75
C PHE A 122 -6.16 5.19 9.89
N ASN A 123 -6.19 4.32 10.90
CA ASN A 123 -5.42 4.50 12.13
C ASN A 123 -4.55 3.28 12.46
N LYS A 124 -3.75 3.37 13.53
CA LYS A 124 -2.82 2.31 13.95
C LYS A 124 -3.51 0.99 14.26
N LYS A 125 -4.75 1.00 14.75
CA LYS A 125 -5.52 -0.20 15.06
C LYS A 125 -5.93 -0.91 13.77
N ASP A 126 -6.40 -0.15 12.78
CA ASP A 126 -6.71 -0.69 11.45
C ASP A 126 -5.50 -1.34 10.80
N PHE A 127 -4.32 -0.69 10.93
CA PHE A 127 -3.06 -1.25 10.46
C PHE A 127 -2.73 -2.58 11.12
N ALA A 128 -2.84 -2.66 12.45
CA ALA A 128 -2.56 -3.86 13.22
C ALA A 128 -3.48 -5.03 12.85
N GLU A 129 -4.78 -4.76 12.64
CA GLU A 129 -5.75 -5.76 12.22
C GLU A 129 -5.42 -6.37 10.85
N LEU A 130 -4.86 -5.56 9.94
CA LEU A 130 -4.46 -6.03 8.60
C LEU A 130 -3.10 -6.73 8.58
N HIS A 131 -2.26 -6.52 9.62
CA HIS A 131 -0.91 -7.08 9.70
C HIS A 131 -0.68 -7.87 10.99
N PRO A 132 -1.51 -8.88 11.30
CA PRO A 132 -1.44 -9.59 12.59
C PRO A 132 -0.13 -10.35 12.79
N GLY A 133 0.53 -10.78 11.72
CA GLY A 133 1.79 -11.55 11.77
C GLY A 133 3.05 -10.69 11.91
N GLY A 134 2.98 -9.39 11.63
CA GLY A 134 4.12 -8.47 11.68
C GLY A 134 4.49 -8.06 13.11
N MET A 135 5.77 -7.70 13.34
CA MET A 135 6.22 -7.21 14.65
C MET A 135 5.42 -6.00 15.14
N LEU A 136 5.08 -5.09 14.25
CA LEU A 136 4.28 -3.89 14.58
C LEU A 136 2.83 -4.27 14.91
N GLY A 137 2.23 -5.18 14.14
CA GLY A 137 0.87 -5.69 14.42
C GLY A 137 0.81 -6.39 15.79
N LYS A 138 1.77 -7.26 16.09
CA LYS A 138 1.88 -7.91 17.40
C LYS A 138 1.99 -6.91 18.55
N ARG A 139 2.83 -5.88 18.41
CA ARG A 139 3.00 -4.84 19.45
C ARG A 139 1.73 -4.03 19.72
N LEU A 140 0.88 -3.85 18.72
CA LEU A 140 -0.35 -3.07 18.84
C LEU A 140 -1.56 -3.89 19.28
N LEU A 141 -1.56 -5.19 19.03
CA LEU A 141 -2.68 -6.09 19.33
C LEU A 141 -2.49 -6.93 20.59
N LEU A 142 -1.24 -7.23 20.97
CA LEU A 142 -0.97 -8.06 22.15
C LEU A 142 -1.32 -7.32 23.43
N THR A 143 -2.11 -7.97 24.27
CA THR A 143 -2.41 -7.52 25.63
C THR A 143 -1.45 -8.12 26.65
N ILE A 144 -1.30 -7.47 27.81
CA ILE A 144 -0.52 -8.02 28.92
C ILE A 144 -1.05 -9.40 29.31
N ASP A 145 -2.36 -9.60 29.28
CA ASP A 145 -2.99 -10.88 29.60
C ASP A 145 -2.58 -12.01 28.65
N GLN A 146 -2.32 -11.70 27.38
CA GLN A 146 -1.83 -12.67 26.38
C GLN A 146 -0.33 -12.96 26.49
N LEU A 147 0.44 -12.04 27.08
CA LEU A 147 1.89 -12.17 27.26
C LEU A 147 2.26 -12.68 28.63
N SER A 148 1.39 -12.53 29.64
CA SER A 148 1.66 -12.91 31.00
C SER A 148 1.67 -14.44 31.17
N HIS A 149 2.57 -14.92 32.00
CA HIS A 149 2.54 -16.30 32.47
C HIS A 149 1.28 -16.55 33.29
N LYS A 150 0.64 -17.72 33.12
CA LYS A 150 -0.60 -18.08 33.82
C LYS A 150 -0.48 -19.45 34.47
N GLY A 151 -1.24 -19.63 35.54
CA GLY A 151 -1.28 -20.91 36.27
C GLY A 151 0.09 -21.34 36.73
N ASP A 152 0.46 -22.58 36.40
CA ASP A 152 1.74 -23.20 36.84
C ASP A 152 2.99 -22.58 36.22
N ALA A 153 2.83 -21.75 35.18
CA ALA A 153 3.93 -20.98 34.59
C ALA A 153 4.27 -19.69 35.37
N ILE A 154 3.49 -19.34 36.39
CA ILE A 154 3.82 -18.20 37.24
C ILE A 154 4.90 -18.66 38.26
N PRO A 155 6.04 -17.96 38.33
CA PRO A 155 7.12 -18.33 39.23
C PRO A 155 6.73 -18.03 40.70
N PHE A 156 6.01 -18.93 41.31
CA PHE A 156 5.54 -18.79 42.67
C PHE A 156 6.51 -19.53 43.63
N THR A 157 6.97 -18.85 44.66
CA THR A 157 7.73 -19.50 45.75
C THR A 157 7.16 -19.03 47.09
N HIS A 158 7.04 -19.96 48.06
CA HIS A 158 6.54 -19.63 49.38
C HIS A 158 7.65 -19.01 50.22
N ILE A 159 7.32 -18.02 51.07
CA ILE A 159 8.32 -17.31 51.89
C ILE A 159 9.17 -18.21 52.78
N LYS A 160 8.69 -19.44 53.08
CA LYS A 160 9.40 -20.46 53.86
C LYS A 160 10.17 -21.47 53.01
N SER A 161 10.13 -21.36 51.68
CA SER A 161 10.88 -22.23 50.78
C SER A 161 12.36 -21.94 50.84
N SER A 162 13.17 -22.95 50.52
CA SER A 162 14.62 -22.77 50.48
C SER A 162 15.05 -21.92 49.27
N ILE A 163 16.20 -21.26 49.40
CA ILE A 163 16.81 -20.52 48.26
C ILE A 163 17.06 -21.46 47.10
N LYS A 164 17.37 -22.73 47.34
CA LYS A 164 17.55 -23.74 46.30
C LYS A 164 16.27 -23.96 45.48
N ASP A 165 15.11 -24.05 46.14
CA ASP A 165 13.82 -24.23 45.45
C ASP A 165 13.44 -22.99 44.65
N ALA A 166 13.73 -21.81 45.18
CA ALA A 166 13.51 -20.54 44.45
C ALA A 166 14.37 -20.45 43.19
N LEU A 167 15.65 -20.80 43.27
CA LEU A 167 16.56 -20.83 42.12
C LEU A 167 16.15 -21.88 41.09
N PHE A 168 15.66 -23.03 41.52
CA PHE A 168 15.16 -24.08 40.64
C PHE A 168 13.95 -23.58 39.87
N ASN A 169 12.96 -22.97 40.51
CA ASN A 169 11.80 -22.39 39.87
C ASN A 169 12.14 -21.29 38.84
N ILE A 170 13.10 -20.43 39.17
CA ILE A 170 13.58 -19.39 38.22
C ILE A 170 14.22 -20.03 36.99
N SER A 171 15.03 -21.09 37.20
CA SER A 171 15.73 -21.78 36.10
C SER A 171 14.77 -22.57 35.21
N GLU A 172 13.80 -23.30 35.77
CA GLU A 172 12.82 -24.09 35.05
C GLU A 172 11.89 -23.21 34.21
N LEU A 173 11.48 -22.08 34.76
CA LEU A 173 10.53 -21.16 34.06
C LEU A 173 11.23 -20.15 33.16
N SER A 174 12.54 -20.29 32.94
CA SER A 174 13.34 -19.46 32.01
C SER A 174 13.23 -17.94 32.24
N LEU A 175 13.08 -17.50 33.51
CA LEU A 175 12.92 -16.10 33.87
C LEU A 175 14.24 -15.31 33.97
N ILE A 176 15.37 -15.93 33.60
CA ILE A 176 16.70 -15.33 33.66
C ILE A 176 16.95 -14.30 32.58
N HIS A 177 16.08 -14.24 31.57
CA HIS A 177 16.21 -13.38 30.39
C HIS A 177 15.00 -12.43 30.19
N ILE A 178 14.59 -11.74 31.26
CA ILE A 178 13.64 -10.63 31.13
C ILE A 178 14.41 -9.32 30.88
#